data_d44bffac4a6b0f0ed4577a79fd4d07db
#
_entry.id   d44bffac4a6b0f0ed4577a79fd4d07db
#
_cell.length_a   1.000
_cell.length_b   1.000
_cell.length_c   1.000
_cell.angle_alpha   90.00
_cell.angle_beta   90.00
_cell.angle_gamma   90.00
#
_symmetry.space_group_name_H-M   'P 1'
#
loop_
_entity.id
_entity.type
_entity.pdbx_description
1 polymer ?
#
loop_
_entity_poly.entity_id
_entity_poly.type
_entity_poly.pdbx_seq_one_letter_code
_entity_poly.pdbx_strand_id
1 'polypeptide(L)'
;MDQNNASPKKMNVGLIGAGFMAKAHSIAYAGMPMFFWPAPIIPVKKMIVDMNEAIAREAKDKFAFESYSTDWHDVVNNPEIDVVDICTPNNVHAEIAIAAAKAGKHIICEKPLALTVDQAREMYLTAKENNIKTLVAFNYRKTPAVQLAKKYIEEGAIGEILDFRGTYLQDWSADPESPLSWRFQKNICGSGALGDIGTHVVDMLRFLVGDFKKVNARTATYIPERPVQSGLTDSLGNARLNKDTPRKAYLQFISTFIIEI
;
A
#
# COMPACT_ATOMS: atom_id res chain seq x y z
N MET A 1 -35.04 24.15 8.22
CA MET A 1 -33.71 23.57 8.45
C MET A 1 -33.85 22.09 8.75
N ASP A 2 -34.18 21.31 7.72
CA ASP A 2 -34.26 19.86 7.85
C ASP A 2 -32.90 19.27 7.45
N GLN A 3 -31.99 19.18 8.40
CA GLN A 3 -30.83 18.36 8.23
C GLN A 3 -31.29 16.90 8.42
N ASN A 4 -31.24 16.13 7.33
CA ASN A 4 -31.41 14.69 7.31
C ASN A 4 -30.65 14.04 8.48
N ASN A 5 -31.39 13.65 9.52
CA ASN A 5 -30.89 13.00 10.72
C ASN A 5 -30.66 11.49 10.47
N ALA A 6 -30.20 11.13 9.29
CA ALA A 6 -29.84 9.75 8.99
C ALA A 6 -28.51 9.41 9.70
N SER A 7 -28.51 8.39 10.53
CA SER A 7 -27.28 7.86 11.12
C SER A 7 -26.24 7.57 10.03
N PRO A 8 -24.97 7.89 10.24
CA PRO A 8 -23.94 7.67 9.22
C PRO A 8 -23.89 6.20 8.82
N LYS A 9 -23.73 5.96 7.51
CA LYS A 9 -23.66 4.61 6.95
C LYS A 9 -22.46 3.87 7.54
N LYS A 10 -22.66 2.68 8.09
CA LYS A 10 -21.58 1.77 8.46
C LYS A 10 -21.02 1.10 7.22
N MET A 11 -19.72 0.86 7.19
CA MET A 11 -19.01 0.16 6.12
C MET A 11 -18.05 -0.85 6.75
N ASN A 12 -18.32 -2.12 6.54
CA ASN A 12 -17.54 -3.21 7.12
C ASN A 12 -16.28 -3.46 6.32
N VAL A 13 -15.13 -3.42 7.00
CA VAL A 13 -13.81 -3.59 6.41
C VAL A 13 -13.25 -4.95 6.78
N GLY A 14 -12.84 -5.71 5.77
CA GLY A 14 -11.97 -6.87 5.90
C GLY A 14 -10.55 -6.50 5.47
N LEU A 15 -9.57 -6.63 6.37
CA LEU A 15 -8.19 -6.26 6.15
C LEU A 15 -7.33 -7.51 6.02
N ILE A 16 -6.54 -7.59 4.95
CA ILE A 16 -5.70 -8.75 4.62
C ILE A 16 -4.24 -8.37 4.71
N GLY A 17 -3.48 -9.07 5.57
CA GLY A 17 -2.09 -8.77 5.94
C GLY A 17 -2.02 -7.95 7.23
N ALA A 18 -1.48 -8.51 8.31
CA ALA A 18 -1.48 -7.90 9.65
C ALA A 18 -0.17 -7.17 10.02
N GLY A 19 0.59 -6.72 9.01
CA GLY A 19 1.88 -6.05 9.18
C GLY A 19 1.80 -4.56 9.53
N PHE A 20 2.90 -3.84 9.25
CA PHE A 20 3.03 -2.42 9.56
C PHE A 20 1.93 -1.55 8.92
N MET A 21 1.60 -1.80 7.64
CA MET A 21 0.55 -1.01 6.95
C MET A 21 -0.84 -1.29 7.52
N ALA A 22 -1.12 -2.52 7.93
CA ALA A 22 -2.37 -2.85 8.63
C ALA A 22 -2.58 -2.02 9.91
N LYS A 23 -1.50 -1.82 10.68
CA LYS A 23 -1.54 -0.93 11.85
C LYS A 23 -1.89 0.50 11.46
N ALA A 24 -1.24 1.05 10.42
CA ALA A 24 -1.48 2.41 9.95
C ALA A 24 -2.93 2.58 9.46
N HIS A 25 -3.44 1.65 8.66
CA HIS A 25 -4.82 1.67 8.17
C HIS A 25 -5.84 1.51 9.32
N SER A 26 -5.55 0.64 10.29
CA SER A 26 -6.43 0.45 11.46
C SER A 26 -6.53 1.71 12.34
N ILE A 27 -5.43 2.47 12.48
CA ILE A 27 -5.42 3.79 13.15
C ILE A 27 -6.26 4.79 12.34
N ALA A 28 -6.11 4.80 11.01
CA ALA A 28 -6.89 5.68 10.15
C ALA A 28 -8.39 5.39 10.23
N TYR A 29 -8.80 4.12 10.22
CA TYR A 29 -10.20 3.73 10.41
C TYR A 29 -10.76 4.17 11.76
N ALA A 30 -9.99 4.01 12.82
CA ALA A 30 -10.40 4.44 14.16
C ALA A 30 -10.52 5.97 14.27
N GLY A 31 -9.60 6.71 13.63
CA GLY A 31 -9.56 8.17 13.68
C GLY A 31 -10.55 8.86 12.73
N MET A 32 -10.95 8.20 11.63
CA MET A 32 -11.74 8.82 10.56
C MET A 32 -12.98 9.57 11.07
N PRO A 33 -13.81 9.03 11.98
CA PRO A 33 -15.00 9.72 12.45
C PRO A 33 -14.71 10.99 13.27
N MET A 34 -13.49 11.09 13.84
CA MET A 34 -13.08 12.28 14.60
C MET A 34 -12.55 13.39 13.68
N PHE A 35 -11.88 13.01 12.58
CA PHE A 35 -11.34 13.98 11.63
C PHE A 35 -12.39 14.53 10.66
N PHE A 36 -13.41 13.73 10.35
CA PHE A 36 -14.49 14.11 9.42
C PHE A 36 -15.80 14.16 10.15
N TRP A 37 -16.16 15.31 10.71
CA TRP A 37 -17.39 15.50 11.46
C TRP A 37 -18.36 16.44 10.75
N PRO A 38 -19.65 16.04 10.56
CA PRO A 38 -20.19 14.69 10.78
C PRO A 38 -19.59 13.68 9.82
N ALA A 39 -19.28 12.48 10.32
CA ALA A 39 -18.65 11.45 9.52
C ALA A 39 -19.61 10.95 8.43
N PRO A 40 -19.21 10.97 7.13
CA PRO A 40 -20.06 10.48 6.05
C PRO A 40 -20.26 8.96 6.10
N ILE A 41 -19.26 8.26 6.63
CA ILE A 41 -19.22 6.79 6.77
C ILE A 41 -18.51 6.46 8.07
N ILE A 42 -18.97 5.41 8.76
CA ILE A 42 -18.28 4.82 9.91
C ILE A 42 -17.64 3.49 9.50
N PRO A 43 -16.31 3.39 9.42
CA PRO A 43 -15.65 2.12 9.19
C PRO A 43 -15.84 1.18 10.38
N VAL A 44 -16.22 -0.06 10.11
CA VAL A 44 -16.30 -1.13 11.10
C VAL A 44 -15.20 -2.15 10.78
N LYS A 45 -14.28 -2.36 11.69
CA LYS A 45 -13.18 -3.30 11.56
C LYS A 45 -13.69 -4.73 11.78
N LYS A 46 -14.20 -5.36 10.71
CA LYS A 46 -14.96 -6.62 10.78
C LYS A 46 -14.06 -7.84 10.93
N MET A 47 -13.08 -7.99 10.05
CA MET A 47 -12.18 -9.14 10.04
C MET A 47 -10.77 -8.72 9.63
N ILE A 48 -9.75 -9.29 10.31
CA ILE A 48 -8.35 -9.17 9.90
C ILE A 48 -7.78 -10.55 9.59
N VAL A 49 -6.92 -10.61 8.56
CA VAL A 49 -6.34 -11.88 8.09
C VAL A 49 -4.82 -11.79 8.04
N ASP A 50 -4.17 -12.85 8.51
CA ASP A 50 -2.74 -13.10 8.27
C ASP A 50 -2.52 -14.61 8.19
N MET A 51 -1.62 -15.07 7.32
CA MET A 51 -1.31 -16.51 7.17
C MET A 51 -0.77 -17.14 8.46
N ASN A 52 -0.18 -16.33 9.34
CA ASN A 52 0.26 -16.75 10.65
C ASN A 52 -0.85 -16.52 11.68
N GLU A 53 -1.39 -17.60 12.24
CA GLU A 53 -2.51 -17.53 13.19
C GLU A 53 -2.18 -16.70 14.44
N ALA A 54 -0.96 -16.80 14.97
CA ALA A 54 -0.59 -16.03 16.15
C ALA A 54 -0.57 -14.52 15.86
N ILE A 55 -0.08 -14.12 14.69
CA ILE A 55 -0.08 -12.73 14.22
C ILE A 55 -1.52 -12.25 13.98
N ALA A 56 -2.35 -13.05 13.30
CA ALA A 56 -3.75 -12.70 13.03
C ALA A 56 -4.55 -12.48 14.32
N ARG A 57 -4.38 -13.38 15.29
CA ARG A 57 -5.03 -13.30 16.61
C ARG A 57 -4.58 -12.06 17.39
N GLU A 58 -3.25 -11.83 17.49
CA GLU A 58 -2.71 -10.64 18.16
C GLU A 58 -3.23 -9.35 17.47
N ALA A 59 -3.20 -9.31 16.15
CA ALA A 59 -3.65 -8.15 15.39
C ALA A 59 -5.15 -7.86 15.58
N LYS A 60 -5.99 -8.90 15.63
CA LYS A 60 -7.42 -8.76 15.94
C LYS A 60 -7.61 -7.99 17.25
N ASP A 61 -6.95 -8.42 18.32
CA ASP A 61 -7.10 -7.79 19.64
C ASP A 61 -6.47 -6.40 19.68
N LYS A 62 -5.24 -6.26 19.15
CA LYS A 62 -4.47 -5.03 19.15
C LYS A 62 -5.07 -3.91 18.30
N PHE A 63 -5.66 -4.25 17.16
CA PHE A 63 -6.26 -3.29 16.23
C PHE A 63 -7.79 -3.22 16.38
N ALA A 64 -8.37 -3.97 17.31
CA ALA A 64 -9.79 -4.03 17.62
C ALA A 64 -10.66 -4.42 16.41
N PHE A 65 -10.31 -5.52 15.74
CA PHE A 65 -11.20 -6.19 14.78
C PHE A 65 -12.15 -7.14 15.51
N GLU A 66 -13.34 -7.35 14.95
CA GLU A 66 -14.33 -8.27 15.54
C GLU A 66 -13.89 -9.72 15.46
N SER A 67 -13.22 -10.11 14.35
CA SER A 67 -12.77 -11.47 14.09
C SER A 67 -11.42 -11.51 13.37
N TYR A 68 -10.81 -12.70 13.31
CA TYR A 68 -9.64 -12.96 12.49
C TYR A 68 -9.78 -14.27 11.71
N SER A 69 -8.97 -14.42 10.66
CA SER A 69 -8.81 -15.68 9.91
C SER A 69 -7.35 -15.84 9.46
N THR A 70 -7.00 -17.04 9.02
CA THR A 70 -5.73 -17.34 8.34
C THR A 70 -5.89 -17.47 6.83
N ASP A 71 -7.11 -17.42 6.32
CA ASP A 71 -7.44 -17.51 4.90
C ASP A 71 -8.12 -16.22 4.42
N TRP A 72 -7.53 -15.54 3.45
CA TRP A 72 -8.09 -14.31 2.87
C TRP A 72 -9.41 -14.54 2.13
N HIS A 73 -9.71 -15.76 1.70
CA HIS A 73 -10.99 -16.10 1.10
C HIS A 73 -12.16 -15.87 2.05
N ASP A 74 -11.94 -16.00 3.36
CA ASP A 74 -12.97 -15.72 4.36
C ASP A 74 -13.41 -14.26 4.35
N VAL A 75 -12.50 -13.33 4.02
CA VAL A 75 -12.84 -11.91 3.83
C VAL A 75 -13.62 -11.70 2.54
N VAL A 76 -13.14 -12.25 1.43
CA VAL A 76 -13.73 -12.05 0.10
C VAL A 76 -15.13 -12.65 0.02
N ASN A 77 -15.34 -13.85 0.59
CA ASN A 77 -16.61 -14.57 0.56
C ASN A 77 -17.59 -14.15 1.66
N ASN A 78 -17.19 -13.31 2.62
CA ASN A 78 -18.07 -12.87 3.70
C ASN A 78 -19.08 -11.83 3.18
N PRO A 79 -20.39 -12.13 3.22
CA PRO A 79 -21.42 -11.20 2.72
C PRO A 79 -21.52 -9.91 3.54
N GLU A 80 -21.06 -9.91 4.79
CA GLU A 80 -21.10 -8.73 5.65
C GLU A 80 -19.99 -7.73 5.36
N ILE A 81 -18.93 -8.11 4.61
CA ILE A 81 -17.82 -7.21 4.29
C ILE A 81 -18.16 -6.39 3.04
N ASP A 82 -18.02 -5.08 3.15
CA ASP A 82 -18.23 -4.12 2.06
C ASP A 82 -16.93 -3.77 1.34
N VAL A 83 -15.82 -3.67 2.09
CA VAL A 83 -14.51 -3.23 1.61
C VAL A 83 -13.43 -4.23 1.98
N VAL A 84 -12.63 -4.63 1.00
CA VAL A 84 -11.41 -5.43 1.18
C VAL A 84 -10.21 -4.48 1.14
N ASP A 85 -9.44 -4.46 2.23
CA ASP A 85 -8.23 -3.65 2.38
C ASP A 85 -7.00 -4.57 2.32
N ILE A 86 -6.18 -4.42 1.28
CA ILE A 86 -5.07 -5.32 0.95
C ILE A 86 -3.76 -4.69 1.39
N CYS A 87 -3.18 -5.20 2.48
CA CYS A 87 -1.92 -4.77 3.09
C CYS A 87 -0.84 -5.89 3.07
N THR A 88 -0.94 -6.79 2.12
CA THR A 88 -0.06 -7.96 1.94
C THR A 88 1.26 -7.60 1.22
N PRO A 89 2.20 -8.54 1.06
CA PRO A 89 3.26 -8.42 0.06
C PRO A 89 2.72 -8.32 -1.37
N ASN A 90 3.47 -7.64 -2.24
CA ASN A 90 3.01 -7.19 -3.56
C ASN A 90 2.54 -8.30 -4.51
N ASN A 91 3.15 -9.50 -4.38
CA ASN A 91 2.91 -10.63 -5.29
C ASN A 91 1.50 -11.20 -5.23
N VAL A 92 0.76 -10.95 -4.16
CA VAL A 92 -0.62 -11.46 -3.99
C VAL A 92 -1.70 -10.38 -4.16
N HIS A 93 -1.30 -9.12 -4.37
CA HIS A 93 -2.25 -8.02 -4.55
C HIS A 93 -3.25 -8.28 -5.67
N ALA A 94 -2.78 -8.72 -6.84
CA ALA A 94 -3.63 -8.91 -8.02
C ALA A 94 -4.64 -10.02 -7.80
N GLU A 95 -4.22 -11.18 -7.27
CA GLU A 95 -5.08 -12.31 -7.00
C GLU A 95 -6.23 -11.93 -6.06
N ILE A 96 -5.89 -11.34 -4.92
CA ILE A 96 -6.87 -10.94 -3.92
C ILE A 96 -7.82 -9.86 -4.46
N ALA A 97 -7.28 -8.83 -5.13
CA ALA A 97 -8.08 -7.73 -5.66
C ALA A 97 -9.06 -8.20 -6.76
N ILE A 98 -8.62 -9.08 -7.66
CA ILE A 98 -9.48 -9.64 -8.71
C ILE A 98 -10.60 -10.49 -8.09
N ALA A 99 -10.29 -11.32 -7.09
CA ALA A 99 -11.29 -12.10 -6.39
C ALA A 99 -12.30 -11.21 -5.65
N ALA A 100 -11.82 -10.19 -4.93
CA ALA A 100 -12.66 -9.22 -4.23
C ALA A 100 -13.58 -8.45 -5.20
N ALA A 101 -13.05 -8.04 -6.37
CA ALA A 101 -13.83 -7.38 -7.40
C ALA A 101 -14.96 -8.25 -7.93
N LYS A 102 -14.67 -9.53 -8.25
CA LYS A 102 -15.67 -10.52 -8.71
C LYS A 102 -16.75 -10.79 -7.64
N ALA A 103 -16.37 -10.70 -6.35
CA ALA A 103 -17.31 -10.82 -5.23
C ALA A 103 -18.08 -9.53 -4.93
N GLY A 104 -17.92 -8.46 -5.74
CA GLY A 104 -18.63 -7.20 -5.59
C GLY A 104 -18.13 -6.33 -4.43
N LYS A 105 -16.93 -6.60 -3.89
CA LYS A 105 -16.35 -5.84 -2.78
C LYS A 105 -15.61 -4.61 -3.30
N HIS A 106 -15.76 -3.47 -2.61
CA HIS A 106 -14.89 -2.33 -2.83
C HIS A 106 -13.46 -2.64 -2.37
N ILE A 107 -12.46 -1.99 -2.96
CA ILE A 107 -11.06 -2.36 -2.74
C ILE A 107 -10.23 -1.15 -2.35
N ILE A 108 -9.47 -1.30 -1.28
CA ILE A 108 -8.29 -0.50 -0.97
C ILE A 108 -7.09 -1.43 -1.12
N CYS A 109 -6.08 -1.03 -1.88
CA CYS A 109 -4.89 -1.86 -2.09
C CYS A 109 -3.64 -1.03 -1.84
N GLU A 110 -2.70 -1.58 -1.08
CA GLU A 110 -1.39 -0.98 -0.90
C GLU A 110 -0.62 -0.84 -2.21
N LYS A 111 0.27 0.11 -2.21
CA LYS A 111 1.20 0.35 -3.33
C LYS A 111 2.44 -0.59 -3.21
N PRO A 112 3.11 -0.92 -4.31
CA PRO A 112 2.65 -0.78 -5.69
C PRO A 112 1.44 -1.68 -5.98
N LEU A 113 0.58 -1.27 -6.89
CA LEU A 113 -0.70 -1.96 -7.14
C LEU A 113 -0.52 -3.43 -7.52
N ALA A 114 0.48 -3.74 -8.33
CA ALA A 114 0.78 -5.09 -8.80
C ALA A 114 2.27 -5.23 -9.17
N LEU A 115 2.73 -6.45 -9.48
CA LEU A 115 4.09 -6.71 -9.96
C LEU A 115 4.28 -6.32 -11.43
N THR A 116 3.21 -6.42 -12.24
CA THR A 116 3.26 -6.16 -13.68
C THR A 116 2.12 -5.25 -14.13
N VAL A 117 2.31 -4.60 -15.29
CA VAL A 117 1.28 -3.77 -15.92
C VAL A 117 0.04 -4.60 -16.29
N ASP A 118 0.22 -5.83 -16.75
CA ASP A 118 -0.88 -6.72 -17.14
C ASP A 118 -1.75 -7.09 -15.93
N GLN A 119 -1.13 -7.42 -14.80
CA GLN A 119 -1.86 -7.63 -13.55
C GLN A 119 -2.66 -6.38 -13.13
N ALA A 120 -2.03 -5.21 -13.14
CA ALA A 120 -2.70 -3.96 -12.79
C ALA A 120 -3.87 -3.65 -13.74
N ARG A 121 -3.71 -3.95 -15.04
CA ARG A 121 -4.77 -3.80 -16.04
C ARG A 121 -5.94 -4.74 -15.77
N GLU A 122 -5.67 -6.01 -15.48
CA GLU A 122 -6.70 -6.98 -15.14
C GLU A 122 -7.48 -6.57 -13.89
N MET A 123 -6.78 -6.14 -12.82
CA MET A 123 -7.41 -5.59 -11.62
C MET A 123 -8.36 -4.43 -11.95
N TYR A 124 -7.90 -3.48 -12.78
CA TYR A 124 -8.71 -2.34 -13.20
C TYR A 124 -9.93 -2.74 -14.01
N LEU A 125 -9.76 -3.62 -15.00
CA LEU A 125 -10.85 -4.06 -15.87
C LEU A 125 -11.89 -4.84 -15.08
N THR A 126 -11.47 -5.78 -14.23
CA THR A 126 -12.37 -6.55 -13.37
C THR A 126 -13.15 -5.64 -12.41
N ALA A 127 -12.49 -4.65 -11.82
CA ALA A 127 -13.16 -3.69 -10.95
C ALA A 127 -14.21 -2.85 -11.71
N LYS A 128 -13.87 -2.43 -12.92
CA LYS A 128 -14.78 -1.66 -13.80
C LYS A 128 -15.99 -2.49 -14.23
N GLU A 129 -15.79 -3.72 -14.65
CA GLU A 129 -16.85 -4.67 -15.05
C GLU A 129 -17.84 -4.94 -13.91
N ASN A 130 -17.35 -5.04 -12.69
CA ASN A 130 -18.18 -5.29 -11.51
C ASN A 130 -18.68 -4.00 -10.83
N ASN A 131 -18.43 -2.81 -11.44
CA ASN A 131 -18.89 -1.50 -10.94
C ASN A 131 -18.53 -1.21 -9.49
N ILE A 132 -17.36 -1.66 -9.02
CA ILE A 132 -16.85 -1.42 -7.67
C ILE A 132 -15.95 -0.18 -7.61
N LYS A 133 -15.79 0.37 -6.41
CA LYS A 133 -14.84 1.46 -6.15
C LYS A 133 -13.50 0.88 -5.73
N THR A 134 -12.43 1.47 -6.24
CA THR A 134 -11.05 1.06 -5.92
C THR A 134 -10.20 2.26 -5.53
N LEU A 135 -9.25 2.03 -4.64
CA LEU A 135 -8.25 3.00 -4.22
C LEU A 135 -6.89 2.31 -4.12
N VAL A 136 -5.87 2.88 -4.74
CA VAL A 136 -4.46 2.55 -4.44
C VAL A 136 -3.96 3.48 -3.35
N ALA A 137 -3.29 2.94 -2.34
CA ALA A 137 -2.92 3.67 -1.13
C ALA A 137 -1.74 4.64 -1.32
N PHE A 138 -1.79 5.48 -2.35
CA PHE A 138 -0.87 6.60 -2.51
C PHE A 138 -1.24 7.75 -1.56
N ASN A 139 -1.01 7.54 -0.27
CA ASN A 139 -1.45 8.40 0.81
C ASN A 139 -0.85 9.82 0.78
N TYR A 140 0.34 10.01 0.22
CA TYR A 140 1.00 11.32 0.17
C TYR A 140 0.23 12.35 -0.63
N ARG A 141 -0.54 11.96 -1.63
CA ARG A 141 -1.47 12.86 -2.32
C ARG A 141 -2.46 13.57 -1.37
N LYS A 142 -2.76 12.94 -0.23
CA LYS A 142 -3.78 13.42 0.72
C LYS A 142 -3.21 14.31 1.83
N THR A 143 -1.88 14.50 1.88
CA THR A 143 -1.30 15.42 2.86
C THR A 143 -1.71 16.86 2.57
N PRO A 144 -2.06 17.67 3.58
CA PRO A 144 -2.55 19.03 3.37
C PRO A 144 -1.60 19.92 2.56
N ALA A 145 -0.29 19.81 2.79
CA ALA A 145 0.71 20.56 2.04
C ALA A 145 0.72 20.21 0.54
N VAL A 146 0.57 18.94 0.20
CA VAL A 146 0.51 18.48 -1.20
C VAL A 146 -0.78 18.92 -1.89
N GLN A 147 -1.91 18.88 -1.18
CA GLN A 147 -3.18 19.40 -1.68
C GLN A 147 -3.10 20.92 -1.93
N LEU A 148 -2.45 21.66 -1.03
CA LEU A 148 -2.23 23.10 -1.21
C LEU A 148 -1.31 23.39 -2.41
N ALA A 149 -0.22 22.63 -2.55
CA ALA A 149 0.68 22.75 -3.71
C ALA A 149 -0.07 22.49 -5.03
N LYS A 150 -0.90 21.41 -5.08
CA LYS A 150 -1.74 21.13 -6.24
C LYS A 150 -2.66 22.28 -6.58
N LYS A 151 -3.33 22.85 -5.58
CA LYS A 151 -4.20 24.02 -5.75
C LYS A 151 -3.45 25.20 -6.35
N TYR A 152 -2.28 25.56 -5.82
CA TYR A 152 -1.49 26.68 -6.36
C TYR A 152 -1.05 26.46 -7.81
N ILE A 153 -0.70 25.22 -8.16
CA ILE A 153 -0.35 24.85 -9.53
C ILE A 153 -1.57 25.02 -10.45
N GLU A 154 -2.72 24.52 -10.06
CA GLU A 154 -3.97 24.58 -10.85
C GLU A 154 -4.50 26.02 -11.01
N GLU A 155 -4.28 26.87 -10.02
CA GLU A 155 -4.64 28.29 -10.06
C GLU A 155 -3.61 29.14 -10.84
N GLY A 156 -2.52 28.53 -11.33
CA GLY A 156 -1.45 29.25 -12.04
C GLY A 156 -0.58 30.15 -11.15
N ALA A 157 -0.65 30.02 -9.83
CA ALA A 157 0.04 30.88 -8.89
C ALA A 157 1.58 30.86 -9.00
N ILE A 158 2.14 29.76 -9.55
CA ILE A 158 3.58 29.62 -9.79
C ILE A 158 3.95 29.72 -11.27
N GLY A 159 2.99 30.02 -12.15
CA GLY A 159 3.18 30.09 -13.59
C GLY A 159 3.35 28.72 -14.24
N GLU A 160 3.98 28.69 -15.41
CA GLU A 160 4.28 27.47 -16.15
C GLU A 160 5.34 26.63 -15.45
N ILE A 161 5.11 25.33 -15.34
CA ILE A 161 6.08 24.40 -14.74
C ILE A 161 7.12 24.03 -15.80
N LEU A 162 8.37 24.39 -15.53
CA LEU A 162 9.49 24.14 -16.44
C LEU A 162 10.31 22.92 -16.06
N ASP A 163 10.35 22.54 -14.79
CA ASP A 163 11.12 21.42 -14.27
C ASP A 163 10.47 20.87 -13.01
N PHE A 164 10.63 19.55 -12.78
CA PHE A 164 10.25 18.87 -11.56
C PHE A 164 11.41 18.00 -11.08
N ARG A 165 11.81 18.20 -9.83
CA ARG A 165 12.79 17.35 -9.17
C ARG A 165 12.21 16.76 -7.92
N GLY A 166 12.16 15.43 -7.85
CA GLY A 166 11.64 14.70 -6.69
C GLY A 166 12.64 13.67 -6.20
N THR A 167 12.83 13.59 -4.90
CA THR A 167 13.65 12.57 -4.24
C THR A 167 12.89 12.00 -3.05
N TYR A 168 13.07 10.70 -2.82
CA TYR A 168 12.59 10.03 -1.62
C TYR A 168 13.69 9.11 -1.11
N LEU A 169 14.39 9.57 -0.08
CA LEU A 169 15.55 8.88 0.49
C LEU A 169 15.17 8.33 1.87
N GLN A 170 15.51 7.07 2.11
CA GLN A 170 15.33 6.38 3.37
C GLN A 170 16.59 5.56 3.70
N ASP A 171 16.96 5.48 4.96
CA ASP A 171 18.17 4.83 5.45
C ASP A 171 17.93 3.44 6.07
N TRP A 172 16.68 3.06 6.37
CA TRP A 172 16.34 1.82 7.07
C TRP A 172 16.91 0.54 6.41
N SER A 173 17.21 0.58 5.13
CA SER A 173 17.77 -0.53 4.36
C SER A 173 19.22 -0.29 3.88
N ALA A 174 19.87 0.77 4.32
CA ALA A 174 21.21 1.13 3.89
C ALA A 174 22.29 0.20 4.43
N ASP A 175 22.09 -0.36 5.61
CA ASP A 175 23.01 -1.33 6.20
C ASP A 175 22.92 -2.68 5.48
N PRO A 176 24.03 -3.20 4.87
CA PRO A 176 24.07 -4.50 4.22
C PRO A 176 23.84 -5.67 5.19
N GLU A 177 24.06 -5.47 6.49
CA GLU A 177 23.78 -6.46 7.54
C GLU A 177 22.30 -6.50 7.96
N SER A 178 21.48 -5.58 7.48
CA SER A 178 20.04 -5.66 7.70
C SER A 178 19.45 -6.94 7.11
N PRO A 179 18.55 -7.64 7.83
CA PRO A 179 17.98 -8.90 7.39
C PRO A 179 17.25 -8.80 6.06
N LEU A 180 17.26 -9.91 5.32
CA LEU A 180 16.46 -10.05 4.11
C LEU A 180 14.98 -10.02 4.43
N SER A 181 14.30 -8.96 4.04
CA SER A 181 12.83 -8.91 4.03
C SER A 181 12.26 -9.27 2.66
N TRP A 182 10.96 -9.49 2.57
CA TRP A 182 10.26 -9.74 1.31
C TRP A 182 10.42 -8.58 0.31
N ARG A 183 10.63 -7.35 0.80
CA ARG A 183 10.85 -6.15 -0.03
C ARG A 183 12.09 -6.20 -0.90
N PHE A 184 13.04 -7.07 -0.56
CA PHE A 184 14.28 -7.27 -1.34
C PHE A 184 14.23 -8.52 -2.22
N GLN A 185 13.15 -9.30 -2.17
CA GLN A 185 12.98 -10.52 -2.96
C GLN A 185 12.20 -10.20 -4.23
N LYS A 186 12.90 -10.24 -5.39
CA LYS A 186 12.34 -9.81 -6.68
C LYS A 186 11.02 -10.49 -7.06
N ASN A 187 10.89 -11.77 -6.76
CA ASN A 187 9.67 -12.56 -7.05
C ASN A 187 8.48 -12.16 -6.16
N ILE A 188 8.71 -11.45 -5.06
CA ILE A 188 7.67 -11.01 -4.12
C ILE A 188 7.40 -9.52 -4.29
N CYS A 189 8.45 -8.69 -4.30
CA CYS A 189 8.30 -7.24 -4.37
C CYS A 189 8.28 -6.67 -5.79
N GLY A 190 8.78 -7.42 -6.79
CA GLY A 190 8.89 -6.99 -8.19
C GLY A 190 10.10 -6.11 -8.46
N SER A 191 10.05 -4.83 -8.12
CA SER A 191 11.03 -3.81 -8.51
C SER A 191 11.80 -3.19 -7.34
N GLY A 192 11.80 -3.83 -6.15
CA GLY A 192 12.58 -3.40 -4.98
C GLY A 192 12.28 -1.95 -4.57
N ALA A 193 13.32 -1.17 -4.31
CA ALA A 193 13.18 0.22 -3.87
C ALA A 193 12.42 1.11 -4.88
N LEU A 194 12.45 0.79 -6.18
CA LEU A 194 11.63 1.48 -7.18
C LEU A 194 10.15 1.31 -6.89
N GLY A 195 9.68 0.08 -6.66
CA GLY A 195 8.29 -0.20 -6.32
C GLY A 195 7.91 0.26 -4.92
N ASP A 196 8.82 0.15 -3.95
CA ASP A 196 8.52 0.48 -2.56
C ASP A 196 8.45 2.00 -2.31
N ILE A 197 9.47 2.75 -2.70
CA ILE A 197 9.55 4.20 -2.45
C ILE A 197 9.53 5.06 -3.72
N GLY A 198 10.11 4.60 -4.82
CA GLY A 198 10.16 5.35 -6.08
C GLY A 198 8.77 5.61 -6.67
N THR A 199 7.82 4.68 -6.52
CA THR A 199 6.44 4.86 -6.97
C THR A 199 5.75 6.05 -6.31
N HIS A 200 6.11 6.43 -5.08
CA HIS A 200 5.59 7.63 -4.44
C HIS A 200 6.05 8.92 -5.14
N VAL A 201 7.31 8.96 -5.60
CA VAL A 201 7.82 10.12 -6.36
C VAL A 201 7.14 10.23 -7.72
N VAL A 202 7.01 9.10 -8.41
CA VAL A 202 6.31 9.01 -9.71
C VAL A 202 4.84 9.42 -9.56
N ASP A 203 4.17 8.93 -8.52
CA ASP A 203 2.79 9.28 -8.21
C ASP A 203 2.62 10.77 -7.89
N MET A 204 3.53 11.32 -7.09
CA MET A 204 3.52 12.74 -6.73
C MET A 204 3.70 13.64 -7.95
N LEU A 205 4.63 13.30 -8.85
CA LEU A 205 4.84 14.04 -10.08
C LEU A 205 3.57 14.01 -10.94
N ARG A 206 3.00 12.82 -11.18
CA ARG A 206 1.74 12.70 -11.94
C ARG A 206 0.59 13.47 -11.31
N PHE A 207 0.52 13.47 -9.98
CA PHE A 207 -0.53 14.19 -9.27
C PHE A 207 -0.39 15.70 -9.38
N LEU A 208 0.83 16.23 -9.20
CA LEU A 208 1.07 17.67 -9.18
C LEU A 208 1.14 18.27 -10.60
N VAL A 209 1.82 17.61 -11.51
CA VAL A 209 2.20 18.19 -12.80
C VAL A 209 1.43 17.57 -13.98
N GLY A 210 1.24 16.26 -14.00
CA GLY A 210 0.52 15.58 -15.06
C GLY A 210 1.21 14.34 -15.61
N ASP A 211 0.73 13.86 -16.76
CA ASP A 211 1.24 12.64 -17.39
C ASP A 211 2.58 12.87 -18.11
N PHE A 212 3.36 11.79 -18.22
CA PHE A 212 4.68 11.82 -18.85
C PHE A 212 4.60 11.70 -20.36
N LYS A 213 5.43 12.47 -21.07
CA LYS A 213 5.68 12.26 -22.49
C LYS A 213 6.72 11.16 -22.70
N LYS A 214 7.77 11.16 -21.88
CA LYS A 214 8.88 10.25 -22.04
C LYS A 214 9.53 9.93 -20.69
N VAL A 215 9.99 8.70 -20.54
CA VAL A 215 10.71 8.24 -19.36
C VAL A 215 12.04 7.60 -19.79
N ASN A 216 13.12 7.97 -19.11
CA ASN A 216 14.38 7.30 -19.16
C ASN A 216 14.79 6.92 -17.73
N ALA A 217 15.24 5.70 -17.52
CA ALA A 217 15.59 5.21 -16.20
C ALA A 217 16.90 4.43 -16.22
N ARG A 218 17.69 4.61 -15.17
CA ARG A 218 18.86 3.79 -14.86
C ARG A 218 18.68 3.17 -13.49
N THR A 219 18.89 1.87 -13.39
CA THR A 219 18.81 1.11 -12.14
C THR A 219 20.16 0.51 -11.79
N ALA A 220 20.44 0.40 -10.49
CA ALA A 220 21.63 -0.28 -9.98
C ALA A 220 21.28 -1.05 -8.70
N THR A 221 21.97 -2.17 -8.46
CA THR A 221 21.88 -2.94 -7.23
C THR A 221 23.16 -2.72 -6.45
N TYR A 222 23.09 -2.06 -5.29
CA TYR A 222 24.26 -1.76 -4.46
C TYR A 222 24.52 -2.81 -3.38
N ILE A 223 23.47 -3.48 -2.89
CA ILE A 223 23.55 -4.54 -1.89
C ILE A 223 23.00 -5.81 -2.52
N PRO A 224 23.88 -6.66 -3.13
CA PRO A 224 23.43 -7.85 -3.86
C PRO A 224 23.01 -9.00 -2.94
N GLU A 225 23.48 -9.01 -1.69
CA GLU A 225 23.25 -10.10 -0.75
C GLU A 225 22.91 -9.58 0.64
N ARG A 226 21.97 -10.24 1.31
CA ARG A 226 21.59 -9.96 2.69
C ARG A 226 21.51 -11.22 3.52
N PRO A 227 21.75 -11.12 4.86
CA PRO A 227 21.58 -12.24 5.77
C PRO A 227 20.13 -12.75 5.74
N VAL A 228 19.99 -14.08 5.65
CA VAL A 228 18.67 -14.74 5.75
C VAL A 228 18.36 -14.98 7.21
N GLN A 229 17.25 -14.46 7.68
CA GLN A 229 16.83 -14.67 9.04
C GLN A 229 16.16 -16.04 9.24
N SER A 230 16.51 -16.73 10.32
CA SER A 230 15.78 -17.88 10.83
C SER A 230 14.79 -17.39 11.89
N GLY A 231 13.52 -17.23 11.55
CA GLY A 231 12.45 -16.84 12.46
C GLY A 231 11.53 -15.74 11.91
N LEU A 232 10.49 -15.42 12.68
CA LEU A 232 9.52 -14.38 12.37
C LEU A 232 10.19 -13.00 12.51
N THR A 233 10.22 -12.22 11.44
CA THR A 233 10.61 -10.82 11.46
C THR A 233 9.39 -9.93 11.42
N ASP A 234 9.50 -8.75 12.03
CA ASP A 234 8.58 -7.67 11.68
C ASP A 234 8.80 -7.25 10.21
N SER A 235 7.84 -6.55 9.65
CA SER A 235 7.87 -6.12 8.25
C SER A 235 9.02 -5.15 7.90
N LEU A 236 9.76 -4.68 8.89
CA LEU A 236 10.90 -3.76 8.75
C LEU A 236 12.26 -4.45 8.92
N GLY A 237 12.28 -5.75 9.30
CA GLY A 237 13.51 -6.52 9.39
C GLY A 237 14.35 -6.26 10.65
N ASN A 238 13.74 -5.83 11.75
CA ASN A 238 14.41 -5.48 13.00
C ASN A 238 14.81 -6.70 13.84
N ALA A 239 15.72 -7.55 13.38
CA ALA A 239 16.29 -8.59 14.20
C ALA A 239 17.81 -8.54 14.20
N ARG A 240 18.42 -8.82 15.34
CA ARG A 240 19.89 -8.96 15.45
C ARG A 240 20.32 -10.31 14.89
N LEU A 241 21.24 -10.28 13.93
CA LEU A 241 21.76 -11.46 13.28
C LEU A 241 23.10 -11.89 13.86
N ASN A 242 23.36 -13.20 13.85
CA ASN A 242 24.68 -13.77 14.13
C ASN A 242 25.59 -13.65 12.89
N LYS A 243 26.91 -13.57 13.07
CA LYS A 243 27.90 -13.51 11.99
C LYS A 243 27.84 -14.72 11.05
N ASP A 244 27.35 -15.86 11.52
CA ASP A 244 27.22 -17.12 10.76
C ASP A 244 25.87 -17.28 10.04
N THR A 245 25.05 -16.22 10.00
CA THR A 245 23.73 -16.30 9.34
C THR A 245 23.91 -16.48 7.84
N PRO A 246 23.24 -17.48 7.21
CA PRO A 246 23.33 -17.68 5.75
C PRO A 246 22.88 -16.44 4.99
N ARG A 247 23.59 -16.16 3.86
CA ARG A 247 23.25 -15.06 2.95
C ARG A 247 22.66 -15.60 1.67
N LYS A 248 21.71 -14.87 1.11
CA LYS A 248 21.18 -15.12 -0.23
C LYS A 248 21.33 -13.87 -1.09
N ALA A 249 21.58 -14.07 -2.37
CA ALA A 249 21.62 -13.01 -3.37
C ALA A 249 20.19 -12.53 -3.69
N TYR A 250 19.98 -11.22 -3.59
CA TYR A 250 18.72 -10.59 -3.97
C TYR A 250 18.94 -9.19 -4.53
N LEU A 251 18.09 -8.79 -5.46
CA LEU A 251 18.22 -7.52 -6.16
C LEU A 251 17.54 -6.40 -5.36
N GLN A 252 18.34 -5.50 -4.80
CA GLN A 252 17.86 -4.20 -4.36
C GLN A 252 18.16 -3.18 -5.46
N PHE A 253 17.10 -2.61 -6.06
CA PHE A 253 17.26 -1.57 -7.07
C PHE A 253 17.26 -0.19 -6.40
N ILE A 254 18.29 0.60 -6.67
CA ILE A 254 18.23 2.05 -6.55
C ILE A 254 18.07 2.60 -7.96
N SER A 255 17.07 3.43 -8.16
CA SER A 255 16.74 3.92 -9.49
C SER A 255 16.89 5.42 -9.53
N THR A 256 17.60 5.91 -10.54
CA THR A 256 17.57 7.32 -10.94
C THR A 256 16.65 7.43 -12.15
N PHE A 257 15.67 8.29 -12.08
CA PHE A 257 14.76 8.57 -13.19
C PHE A 257 15.03 9.95 -13.74
N ILE A 258 15.02 10.05 -15.06
CA ILE A 258 14.86 11.29 -15.79
C ILE A 258 13.51 11.19 -16.48
N ILE A 259 12.61 12.11 -16.19
CA ILE A 259 11.25 12.13 -16.72
C ILE A 259 11.07 13.45 -17.46
N GLU A 260 10.58 13.37 -18.68
CA GLU A 260 10.17 14.50 -19.50
C GLU A 260 8.64 14.60 -19.46
N ILE A 261 8.14 15.79 -19.12
CA ILE A 261 6.73 16.11 -18.97
C ILE A 261 6.18 16.71 -20.27
#